data_82299f56a30fabfcde9da967f9750f12
#
_entry.id   82299f56a30fabfcde9da967f9750f12
#
_cell.length_a   1.000
_cell.length_b   1.000
_cell.length_c   1.000
_cell.angle_alpha   90.00
_cell.angle_beta   90.00
_cell.angle_gamma   90.00
#
_symmetry.space_group_name_H-M   'P 1'
#
loop_
_entity.id
_entity.type
_entity.pdbx_description
1 polymer ?
#
loop_
_entity_poly.entity_id
_entity_poly.type
_entity_poly.pdbx_seq_one_letter_code
_entity_poly.pdbx_strand_id
1 'polypeptide(L)'
;VATTALSSPTQAEAPTKAETVVDPIIVENLQLWPTSTTPTRWKSYGQVLGCYLLATDVDGLVLFHSRRVHERLLYERYRSDFLAENIEISERSTPLLLHLAPQEATLLAGLEALMRQGGFVWEPFGGKTFALQQQPKLLALSQVEAVLREMLNRSALFGKRSRPDALQQDLWTILATQAALPETQLLTASDQQSLLAQ
;
A
#
# COMPACT_ATOMS: atom_id res chain seq x y z
N VAL A 1 -71.53 -40.47 13.15
CA VAL A 1 -70.58 -40.77 12.11
C VAL A 1 -69.77 -39.52 11.86
N ALA A 2 -68.62 -39.36 12.43
CA ALA A 2 -67.71 -38.24 12.22
C ALA A 2 -66.33 -38.80 11.90
N THR A 3 -65.84 -38.51 10.71
CA THR A 3 -64.52 -38.90 10.22
C THR A 3 -63.53 -37.84 10.59
N THR A 4 -62.57 -38.19 11.42
CA THR A 4 -61.43 -37.35 11.84
C THR A 4 -60.32 -37.46 10.80
N ALA A 5 -59.95 -36.34 10.20
CA ALA A 5 -58.78 -36.28 9.33
C ALA A 5 -57.51 -35.98 10.16
N LEU A 6 -56.48 -36.81 9.99
CA LEU A 6 -55.14 -36.62 10.60
C LEU A 6 -54.38 -35.53 9.82
N SER A 7 -53.93 -34.54 10.52
CA SER A 7 -52.98 -33.56 10.03
C SER A 7 -51.56 -34.08 10.20
N SER A 8 -50.79 -34.07 9.11
CA SER A 8 -49.36 -34.37 9.10
C SER A 8 -48.53 -33.22 9.71
N PRO A 9 -47.40 -33.50 10.40
CA PRO A 9 -46.58 -32.49 11.00
C PRO A 9 -45.71 -31.77 9.93
N THR A 10 -45.71 -30.47 10.04
CA THR A 10 -44.85 -29.55 9.31
C THR A 10 -43.37 -29.83 9.62
N GLN A 11 -42.59 -30.08 8.57
CA GLN A 11 -41.13 -30.08 8.63
C GLN A 11 -40.63 -28.71 9.01
N ALA A 12 -39.85 -28.63 10.08
CA ALA A 12 -39.08 -27.45 10.43
C ALA A 12 -37.92 -27.30 9.45
N GLU A 13 -37.93 -26.22 8.66
CA GLU A 13 -36.78 -25.79 7.88
C GLU A 13 -35.66 -25.35 8.79
N ALA A 14 -34.49 -25.94 8.63
CA ALA A 14 -33.25 -25.51 9.25
C ALA A 14 -32.82 -24.17 8.65
N PRO A 15 -32.25 -23.24 9.44
CA PRO A 15 -31.81 -21.93 8.90
C PRO A 15 -30.61 -22.15 7.97
N THR A 16 -30.79 -21.82 6.72
CA THR A 16 -29.73 -21.72 5.71
C THR A 16 -28.74 -20.66 6.18
N LYS A 17 -27.53 -21.12 6.47
CA LYS A 17 -26.39 -20.26 6.77
C LYS A 17 -26.13 -19.37 5.56
N ALA A 18 -26.44 -18.08 5.69
CA ALA A 18 -26.11 -17.09 4.70
C ALA A 18 -24.57 -17.00 4.62
N GLU A 19 -23.98 -17.60 3.61
CA GLU A 19 -22.63 -17.30 3.19
C GLU A 19 -22.63 -15.85 2.72
N THR A 20 -22.02 -14.99 3.52
CA THR A 20 -21.72 -13.62 3.08
C THR A 20 -20.66 -13.73 2.01
N VAL A 21 -21.09 -13.74 0.76
CA VAL A 21 -20.21 -13.52 -0.39
C VAL A 21 -19.73 -12.09 -0.27
N VAL A 22 -18.53 -11.91 0.26
CA VAL A 22 -17.82 -10.64 0.18
C VAL A 22 -17.40 -10.52 -1.27
N ASP A 23 -18.06 -9.64 -2.02
CA ASP A 23 -17.64 -9.28 -3.37
C ASP A 23 -16.14 -8.89 -3.30
N PRO A 24 -15.28 -9.49 -4.14
CA PRO A 24 -13.90 -9.07 -4.21
C PRO A 24 -13.91 -7.61 -4.66
N ILE A 25 -13.34 -6.73 -3.86
CA ILE A 25 -13.09 -5.34 -4.26
C ILE A 25 -12.20 -5.44 -5.50
N ILE A 26 -12.82 -5.32 -6.66
CA ILE A 26 -12.12 -5.15 -7.93
C ILE A 26 -11.50 -3.77 -7.85
N VAL A 27 -10.25 -3.71 -7.43
CA VAL A 27 -9.45 -2.49 -7.57
C VAL A 27 -9.21 -2.34 -9.05
N GLU A 28 -10.04 -1.52 -9.69
CA GLU A 28 -9.95 -1.20 -11.11
C GLU A 28 -8.52 -0.74 -11.41
N ASN A 29 -7.81 -1.58 -12.14
CA ASN A 29 -6.68 -1.27 -13.04
C ASN A 29 -5.66 -0.21 -12.57
N LEU A 30 -5.17 -0.32 -11.35
CA LEU A 30 -3.82 0.17 -11.09
C LEU A 30 -2.88 -0.83 -11.76
N GLN A 31 -2.29 -0.42 -12.86
CA GLN A 31 -1.17 -1.12 -13.49
C GLN A 31 0.02 -1.01 -12.52
N LEU A 32 0.01 -1.87 -11.49
CA LEU A 32 0.96 -1.85 -10.36
C LEU A 32 2.39 -2.13 -10.81
N TRP A 33 2.54 -2.62 -12.05
CA TRP A 33 3.83 -3.08 -12.58
C TRP A 33 4.04 -2.62 -14.00
N PRO A 34 5.24 -2.16 -14.35
CA PRO A 34 5.65 -2.13 -15.75
C PRO A 34 5.67 -3.59 -16.24
N THR A 35 5.00 -3.85 -17.36
CA THR A 35 5.07 -5.16 -18.04
C THR A 35 6.52 -5.42 -18.43
N SER A 36 7.22 -6.18 -17.62
CA SER A 36 8.58 -6.60 -17.94
C SER A 36 8.51 -7.79 -18.90
N THR A 37 9.02 -7.62 -20.09
CA THR A 37 9.22 -8.71 -21.07
C THR A 37 10.53 -9.45 -20.83
N THR A 38 11.22 -9.15 -19.74
CA THR A 38 12.47 -9.82 -19.38
C THR A 38 12.19 -11.27 -18.98
N PRO A 39 12.89 -12.27 -19.52
CA PRO A 39 12.74 -13.64 -19.09
C PRO A 39 13.10 -13.75 -17.61
N THR A 40 12.15 -14.16 -16.82
CA THR A 40 12.39 -14.28 -15.37
C THR A 40 13.19 -15.53 -15.08
N ARG A 41 14.12 -15.43 -14.13
CA ARG A 41 14.79 -16.58 -13.54
C ARG A 41 13.80 -17.56 -12.88
N TRP A 42 12.67 -17.02 -12.41
CA TRP A 42 11.70 -17.71 -11.56
C TRP A 42 10.49 -18.19 -12.35
N LYS A 43 10.13 -19.46 -12.18
CA LYS A 43 8.88 -20.03 -12.67
C LYS A 43 7.86 -20.03 -11.53
N SER A 44 6.80 -19.24 -11.64
CA SER A 44 5.71 -19.21 -10.66
C SER A 44 4.83 -20.45 -10.77
N TYR A 45 4.42 -20.99 -9.62
CA TYR A 45 3.44 -22.07 -9.49
C TYR A 45 2.15 -21.61 -8.82
N GLY A 46 2.05 -20.35 -8.48
CA GLY A 46 0.87 -19.76 -7.89
C GLY A 46 1.10 -19.18 -6.50
N GLN A 47 0.03 -18.65 -5.94
CA GLN A 47 -0.01 -18.07 -4.61
C GLN A 47 -0.59 -19.07 -3.60
N VAL A 48 0.09 -19.26 -2.47
CA VAL A 48 -0.32 -20.14 -1.38
C VAL A 48 -0.53 -19.34 -0.11
N LEU A 49 -1.50 -19.76 0.72
CA LEU A 49 -1.87 -19.08 1.98
C LEU A 49 -2.18 -17.58 1.81
N GLY A 50 -2.59 -17.16 0.62
CA GLY A 50 -2.96 -15.78 0.33
C GLY A 50 -1.82 -14.75 0.30
N CYS A 51 -0.62 -15.11 0.76
CA CYS A 51 0.50 -14.16 0.90
C CYS A 51 1.84 -14.66 0.39
N TYR A 52 1.98 -15.94 0.03
CA TYR A 52 3.24 -16.48 -0.47
C TYR A 52 3.14 -16.88 -1.95
N LEU A 53 4.13 -16.49 -2.74
CA LEU A 53 4.34 -16.97 -4.10
C LEU A 53 5.27 -18.18 -4.06
N LEU A 54 4.81 -19.29 -4.63
CA LEU A 54 5.62 -20.48 -4.83
C LEU A 54 6.30 -20.39 -6.19
N ALA A 55 7.62 -20.46 -6.22
CA ALA A 55 8.39 -20.40 -7.44
C ALA A 55 9.56 -21.38 -7.41
N THR A 56 10.08 -21.74 -8.58
CA THR A 56 11.32 -22.51 -8.73
C THR A 56 12.29 -21.82 -9.66
N ASP A 57 13.57 -22.09 -9.44
CA ASP A 57 14.63 -21.86 -10.40
C ASP A 57 15.48 -23.14 -10.56
N VAL A 58 16.68 -23.00 -11.11
CA VAL A 58 17.61 -24.14 -11.31
C VAL A 58 18.12 -24.74 -10.00
N ASP A 59 18.07 -23.96 -8.91
CA ASP A 59 18.62 -24.35 -7.61
C ASP A 59 17.54 -24.99 -6.71
N GLY A 60 16.25 -24.85 -7.03
CA GLY A 60 15.18 -25.49 -6.29
C GLY A 60 13.92 -24.65 -6.10
N LEU A 61 13.19 -24.95 -5.00
CA LEU A 61 11.94 -24.34 -4.63
C LEU A 61 12.15 -23.14 -3.71
N VAL A 62 11.47 -22.03 -4.00
CA VAL A 62 11.53 -20.81 -3.19
C VAL A 62 10.13 -20.31 -2.88
N LEU A 63 9.94 -19.83 -1.67
CA LEU A 63 8.74 -19.12 -1.23
C LEU A 63 9.04 -17.64 -1.06
N PHE A 64 8.31 -16.80 -1.78
CA PHE A 64 8.39 -15.36 -1.66
C PHE A 64 7.15 -14.83 -0.94
N HIS A 65 7.33 -14.02 0.08
CA HIS A 65 6.22 -13.29 0.67
C HIS A 65 5.86 -12.11 -0.24
N SER A 66 4.72 -12.15 -0.93
CA SER A 66 4.31 -11.22 -1.98
C SER A 66 4.42 -9.75 -1.56
N ARG A 67 3.89 -9.40 -0.37
CA ARG A 67 3.98 -8.05 0.17
C ARG A 67 5.43 -7.60 0.39
N ARG A 68 6.30 -8.46 0.96
CA ARG A 68 7.70 -8.10 1.24
C ARG A 68 8.52 -7.91 -0.02
N VAL A 69 8.28 -8.74 -1.03
CA VAL A 69 8.90 -8.54 -2.35
C VAL A 69 8.45 -7.20 -2.92
N HIS A 70 7.15 -6.91 -2.89
CA HIS A 70 6.63 -5.64 -3.37
C HIS A 70 7.19 -4.43 -2.61
N GLU A 71 7.22 -4.47 -1.28
CA GLU A 71 7.86 -3.43 -0.47
C GLU A 71 9.31 -3.18 -0.91
N ARG A 72 10.07 -4.24 -1.16
CA ARG A 72 11.46 -4.12 -1.58
C ARG A 72 11.59 -3.47 -2.95
N LEU A 73 10.77 -3.87 -3.91
CA LEU A 73 10.77 -3.32 -5.26
C LEU A 73 10.37 -1.83 -5.25
N LEU A 74 9.34 -1.48 -4.49
CA LEU A 74 8.91 -0.08 -4.33
C LEU A 74 9.99 0.76 -3.66
N TYR A 75 10.67 0.22 -2.66
CA TYR A 75 11.78 0.90 -1.98
C TYR A 75 12.92 1.22 -2.96
N GLU A 76 13.39 0.22 -3.73
CA GLU A 76 14.49 0.42 -4.68
C GLU A 76 14.11 1.38 -5.81
N ARG A 77 12.88 1.24 -6.34
CA ARG A 77 12.37 2.15 -7.38
C ARG A 77 12.31 3.58 -6.85
N TYR A 78 11.62 3.80 -5.72
CA TYR A 78 11.47 5.14 -5.17
C TYR A 78 12.82 5.75 -4.77
N ARG A 79 13.72 4.96 -4.21
CA ARG A 79 15.08 5.38 -3.89
C ARG A 79 15.83 5.84 -5.15
N SER A 80 15.74 5.07 -6.23
CA SER A 80 16.36 5.42 -7.52
C SER A 80 15.78 6.72 -8.09
N ASP A 81 14.46 6.85 -8.10
CA ASP A 81 13.76 8.02 -8.62
C ASP A 81 14.06 9.27 -7.77
N PHE A 82 14.15 9.11 -6.44
CA PHE A 82 14.51 10.17 -5.51
C PHE A 82 15.94 10.68 -5.75
N LEU A 83 16.90 9.78 -5.91
CA LEU A 83 18.31 10.14 -6.16
C LEU A 83 18.51 10.74 -7.55
N ALA A 84 17.68 10.37 -8.53
CA ALA A 84 17.67 10.92 -9.87
C ALA A 84 16.84 12.21 -9.99
N GLU A 85 16.22 12.69 -8.89
CA GLU A 85 15.30 13.84 -8.87
C GLU A 85 14.15 13.71 -9.89
N ASN A 86 13.70 12.48 -10.13
CA ASN A 86 12.69 12.15 -11.14
C ASN A 86 11.47 11.45 -10.53
N ILE A 87 11.00 11.91 -9.38
CA ILE A 87 9.81 11.37 -8.75
C ILE A 87 8.57 11.77 -9.54
N GLU A 88 7.79 10.77 -9.98
CA GLU A 88 6.49 11.01 -10.56
C GLU A 88 5.53 11.55 -9.50
N ILE A 89 4.99 12.76 -9.74
CA ILE A 89 4.04 13.42 -8.86
C ILE A 89 2.62 13.36 -9.42
N SER A 90 1.65 13.39 -8.51
CA SER A 90 0.24 13.59 -8.79
C SER A 90 -0.19 14.95 -8.24
N GLU A 91 -0.61 15.84 -9.12
CA GLU A 91 -1.20 17.13 -8.76
C GLU A 91 -2.67 16.95 -8.39
N ARG A 92 -3.15 17.78 -7.48
CA ARG A 92 -4.50 17.67 -6.94
C ARG A 92 -5.30 18.92 -7.30
N SER A 93 -6.43 18.72 -7.96
CA SER A 93 -7.42 19.78 -8.20
C SER A 93 -8.08 20.25 -6.89
N THR A 94 -8.23 19.33 -5.91
CA THR A 94 -8.74 19.64 -4.57
C THR A 94 -7.66 19.27 -3.55
N PRO A 95 -7.09 20.24 -2.81
CA PRO A 95 -6.07 19.98 -1.81
C PRO A 95 -6.58 19.07 -0.69
N LEU A 96 -5.71 18.22 -0.15
CA LEU A 96 -5.97 17.50 1.08
C LEU A 96 -5.63 18.39 2.27
N LEU A 97 -6.62 18.67 3.11
CA LEU A 97 -6.40 19.49 4.31
C LEU A 97 -5.88 18.62 5.46
N LEU A 98 -4.72 19.00 5.97
CA LEU A 98 -4.04 18.35 7.08
C LEU A 98 -4.11 19.25 8.31
N HIS A 99 -4.72 18.76 9.37
CA HIS A 99 -4.76 19.46 10.66
C HIS A 99 -3.64 18.93 11.56
N LEU A 100 -2.67 19.79 11.89
CA LEU A 100 -1.50 19.43 12.67
C LEU A 100 -1.49 20.14 14.02
N ALA A 101 -1.00 19.45 15.06
CA ALA A 101 -0.69 20.10 16.34
C ALA A 101 0.48 21.09 16.17
N PRO A 102 0.64 22.09 17.04
CA PRO A 102 1.73 23.07 16.91
C PRO A 102 3.13 22.43 16.86
N GLN A 103 3.33 21.35 17.61
CA GLN A 103 4.59 20.60 17.60
C GLN A 103 4.81 19.88 16.26
N GLU A 104 3.78 19.26 15.72
CA GLU A 104 3.82 18.60 14.41
C GLU A 104 4.09 19.59 13.28
N ALA A 105 3.49 20.78 13.32
CA ALA A 105 3.73 21.85 12.36
C ALA A 105 5.20 22.30 12.36
N THR A 106 5.82 22.40 13.54
CA THR A 106 7.25 22.73 13.67
C THR A 106 8.14 21.62 13.10
N LEU A 107 7.79 20.35 13.35
CA LEU A 107 8.51 19.21 12.79
C LEU A 107 8.36 19.15 11.27
N LEU A 108 7.15 19.40 10.76
CA LEU A 108 6.87 19.42 9.33
C LEU A 108 7.71 20.49 8.62
N ALA A 109 7.84 21.68 9.21
CA ALA A 109 8.69 22.74 8.68
C ALA A 109 10.17 22.30 8.61
N GLY A 110 10.64 21.52 9.59
CA GLY A 110 11.99 20.94 9.59
C GLY A 110 12.20 19.85 8.54
N LEU A 111 11.12 19.21 8.08
CA LEU A 111 11.13 18.15 7.06
C LEU A 111 10.82 18.68 5.64
N GLU A 112 10.50 19.97 5.50
CA GLU A 112 9.97 20.52 4.24
C GLU A 112 10.87 20.23 3.03
N ALA A 113 12.18 20.45 3.15
CA ALA A 113 13.12 20.23 2.05
C ALA A 113 13.14 18.75 1.61
N LEU A 114 13.20 17.82 2.59
CA LEU A 114 13.21 16.39 2.34
C LEU A 114 11.91 15.93 1.69
N MET A 115 10.78 16.36 2.24
CA MET A 115 9.46 15.95 1.75
C MET A 115 9.18 16.55 0.36
N ARG A 116 9.61 17.78 0.09
CA ARG A 116 9.51 18.39 -1.23
C ARG A 116 10.33 17.62 -2.27
N GLN A 117 11.56 17.24 -1.94
CA GLN A 117 12.37 16.35 -2.77
C GLN A 117 11.68 14.98 -2.95
N GLY A 118 10.96 14.52 -1.94
CA GLY A 118 10.14 13.31 -1.96
C GLY A 118 8.81 13.43 -2.73
N GLY A 119 8.53 14.55 -3.39
CA GLY A 119 7.34 14.75 -4.22
C GLY A 119 6.11 15.24 -3.44
N PHE A 120 6.26 15.70 -2.19
CA PHE A 120 5.16 16.30 -1.42
C PHE A 120 5.27 17.81 -1.43
N VAL A 121 4.20 18.49 -1.81
CA VAL A 121 4.10 19.94 -1.76
C VAL A 121 2.83 20.35 -1.03
N TRP A 122 2.99 21.20 -0.03
CA TRP A 122 1.88 21.76 0.76
C TRP A 122 2.06 23.26 0.94
N GLU A 123 0.95 23.91 1.25
CA GLU A 123 0.89 25.32 1.58
C GLU A 123 0.16 25.54 2.91
N PRO A 124 0.51 26.57 3.67
CA PRO A 124 -0.27 26.96 4.84
C PRO A 124 -1.67 27.41 4.43
N PHE A 125 -2.69 26.81 5.02
CA PHE A 125 -4.11 27.12 4.73
C PHE A 125 -4.80 27.94 5.85
N GLY A 126 -4.02 28.36 6.82
CA GLY A 126 -4.49 29.15 7.95
C GLY A 126 -4.50 28.37 9.27
N GLY A 127 -4.11 29.03 10.35
CA GLY A 127 -4.00 28.44 11.67
C GLY A 127 -3.02 27.27 11.71
N LYS A 128 -3.55 26.08 11.97
CA LYS A 128 -2.79 24.82 12.08
C LYS A 128 -3.09 23.86 10.91
N THR A 129 -3.66 24.39 9.82
CA THR A 129 -4.05 23.60 8.67
C THR A 129 -3.07 23.81 7.52
N PHE A 130 -2.71 22.72 6.87
CA PHE A 130 -1.87 22.71 5.67
C PHE A 130 -2.67 22.06 4.54
N ALA A 131 -2.56 22.63 3.35
CA ALA A 131 -3.19 22.13 2.14
C ALA A 131 -2.15 21.40 1.28
N LEU A 132 -2.21 20.08 1.23
CA LEU A 132 -1.35 19.28 0.37
C LEU A 132 -1.83 19.38 -1.08
N GLN A 133 -0.96 19.84 -1.97
CA GLN A 133 -1.24 20.06 -3.39
C GLN A 133 -0.67 18.97 -4.29
N GLN A 134 0.51 18.42 -3.91
CA GLN A 134 1.19 17.39 -4.68
C GLN A 134 1.65 16.25 -3.77
N GLN A 135 1.62 15.05 -4.33
CA GLN A 135 2.08 13.83 -3.68
C GLN A 135 2.76 12.90 -4.68
N PRO A 136 3.63 11.99 -4.25
CA PRO A 136 4.14 10.93 -5.11
C PRO A 136 3.00 10.12 -5.70
N LYS A 137 3.02 9.87 -7.01
CA LYS A 137 2.00 9.08 -7.72
C LYS A 137 1.92 7.63 -7.20
N LEU A 138 3.00 7.15 -6.61
CA LEU A 138 3.09 5.85 -5.95
C LEU A 138 2.06 5.66 -4.84
N LEU A 139 1.67 6.73 -4.13
CA LEU A 139 0.76 6.68 -3.00
C LEU A 139 -0.70 6.89 -3.42
N ALA A 140 -1.58 6.03 -2.91
CA ALA A 140 -3.00 6.34 -2.91
C ALA A 140 -3.30 7.48 -1.91
N LEU A 141 -4.35 8.27 -2.18
CA LEU A 141 -4.73 9.40 -1.33
C LEU A 141 -4.94 9.01 0.14
N SER A 142 -5.58 7.86 0.37
CA SER A 142 -5.85 7.35 1.72
C SER A 142 -4.59 7.01 2.53
N GLN A 143 -3.45 6.85 1.86
CA GLN A 143 -2.17 6.50 2.49
C GLN A 143 -1.32 7.72 2.84
N VAL A 144 -1.59 8.88 2.23
CA VAL A 144 -0.77 10.09 2.38
C VAL A 144 -0.70 10.56 3.83
N GLU A 145 -1.85 10.61 4.51
CA GLU A 145 -1.88 11.05 5.91
C GLU A 145 -1.08 10.11 6.82
N ALA A 146 -1.16 8.80 6.57
CA ALA A 146 -0.39 7.80 7.32
C ALA A 146 1.13 7.99 7.13
N VAL A 147 1.57 8.24 5.89
CA VAL A 147 2.98 8.54 5.59
C VAL A 147 3.46 9.79 6.33
N LEU A 148 2.69 10.88 6.25
CA LEU A 148 3.05 12.13 6.91
C LEU A 148 3.13 11.98 8.43
N ARG A 149 2.14 11.32 9.06
CA ARG A 149 2.14 11.07 10.51
C ARG A 149 3.32 10.20 10.94
N GLU A 150 3.62 9.15 10.19
CA GLU A 150 4.76 8.29 10.50
C GLU A 150 6.10 9.04 10.37
N MET A 151 6.26 9.88 9.35
CA MET A 151 7.44 10.74 9.20
C MET A 151 7.59 11.73 10.36
N LEU A 152 6.48 12.35 10.79
CA LEU A 152 6.48 13.25 11.95
C LEU A 152 6.84 12.50 13.23
N ASN A 153 6.30 11.32 13.46
CA ASN A 153 6.62 10.45 14.59
C ASN A 153 8.11 10.10 14.62
N ARG A 154 8.68 9.69 13.50
CA ARG A 154 10.11 9.37 13.40
C ARG A 154 10.97 10.58 13.65
N SER A 155 10.64 11.72 13.06
CA SER A 155 11.34 12.98 13.30
C SER A 155 11.27 13.40 14.78
N ALA A 156 10.15 13.19 15.45
CA ALA A 156 10.00 13.48 16.88
C ALA A 156 10.87 12.57 17.77
N LEU A 157 10.92 11.27 17.44
CA LEU A 157 11.69 10.28 18.20
C LEU A 157 13.21 10.52 18.12
N PHE A 158 13.71 10.86 16.94
CA PHE A 158 15.14 11.03 16.71
C PHE A 158 15.64 12.46 16.98
N GLY A 159 14.74 13.44 17.01
CA GLY A 159 15.04 14.84 17.29
C GLY A 159 16.09 15.45 16.36
N LYS A 160 16.77 16.50 16.82
CA LYS A 160 17.82 17.21 16.06
C LYS A 160 19.10 16.37 15.81
N ARG A 161 19.17 15.14 16.30
CA ARG A 161 20.32 14.23 16.15
C ARG A 161 20.17 13.29 14.94
N SER A 162 19.03 13.31 14.25
CA SER A 162 18.87 12.50 13.03
C SER A 162 19.82 13.01 11.97
N ARG A 163 20.61 12.08 11.44
CA ARG A 163 21.38 12.35 10.23
C ARG A 163 20.41 12.52 9.08
N PRO A 164 20.62 13.49 8.17
CA PRO A 164 19.76 13.67 7.00
C PRO A 164 19.54 12.37 6.21
N ASP A 165 20.59 11.58 6.04
CA ASP A 165 20.57 10.30 5.34
C ASP A 165 19.61 9.29 6.00
N ALA A 166 19.51 9.29 7.34
CA ALA A 166 18.61 8.39 8.06
C ALA A 166 17.15 8.77 7.81
N LEU A 167 16.81 10.06 7.80
CA LEU A 167 15.46 10.52 7.51
C LEU A 167 15.06 10.25 6.04
N GLN A 168 16.01 10.32 5.11
CA GLN A 168 15.77 9.89 3.73
C GLN A 168 15.43 8.40 3.64
N GLN A 169 16.22 7.55 4.28
CA GLN A 169 15.97 6.10 4.33
C GLN A 169 14.62 5.78 4.99
N ASP A 170 14.29 6.51 6.06
CA ASP A 170 12.98 6.40 6.70
C ASP A 170 11.84 6.75 5.75
N LEU A 171 11.96 7.86 4.99
CA LEU A 171 10.98 8.27 4.00
C LEU A 171 10.77 7.17 2.94
N TRP A 172 11.85 6.63 2.36
CA TRP A 172 11.77 5.56 1.35
C TRP A 172 11.11 4.30 1.92
N THR A 173 11.45 3.93 3.16
CA THR A 173 10.89 2.76 3.84
C THR A 173 9.39 2.95 4.11
N ILE A 174 8.99 4.10 4.64
CA ILE A 174 7.59 4.40 4.96
C ILE A 174 6.74 4.40 3.70
N LEU A 175 7.22 5.06 2.63
CA LEU A 175 6.54 5.10 1.34
C LEU A 175 6.35 3.69 0.76
N ALA A 176 7.41 2.90 0.72
CA ALA A 176 7.36 1.54 0.21
C ALA A 176 6.39 0.66 1.02
N THR A 177 6.40 0.79 2.35
CA THR A 177 5.54 0.00 3.25
C THR A 177 4.07 0.40 3.10
N GLN A 178 3.78 1.70 2.97
CA GLN A 178 2.41 2.20 2.83
C GLN A 178 1.83 1.92 1.44
N ALA A 179 2.64 2.01 0.39
CA ALA A 179 2.22 1.72 -0.97
C ALA A 179 2.19 0.22 -1.32
N ALA A 180 2.74 -0.63 -0.45
CA ALA A 180 2.79 -2.06 -0.69
C ALA A 180 1.42 -2.71 -0.70
N LEU A 181 1.32 -3.82 -1.44
CA LEU A 181 0.12 -4.65 -1.50
C LEU A 181 -0.37 -5.04 -0.10
N PRO A 182 -1.68 -5.15 0.11
CA PRO A 182 -2.24 -5.82 1.29
C PRO A 182 -1.70 -7.25 1.45
N GLU A 183 -1.56 -7.73 2.69
CA GLU A 183 -0.97 -9.05 2.94
C GLU A 183 -1.74 -10.21 2.27
N THR A 184 -3.05 -10.08 2.19
CA THR A 184 -3.95 -11.12 1.68
C THR A 184 -4.45 -10.86 0.26
N GLN A 185 -3.81 -9.96 -0.49
CA GLN A 185 -4.22 -9.70 -1.87
C GLN A 185 -3.89 -10.88 -2.77
N LEU A 186 -4.93 -11.40 -3.44
CA LEU A 186 -4.75 -12.39 -4.49
C LEU A 186 -4.20 -11.71 -5.76
N LEU A 187 -3.11 -12.26 -6.26
CA LEU A 187 -2.44 -11.80 -7.46
C LEU A 187 -2.84 -12.66 -8.66
N THR A 188 -3.10 -12.03 -9.79
CA THR A 188 -3.28 -12.77 -11.05
C THR A 188 -1.97 -13.43 -11.48
N ALA A 189 -2.04 -14.43 -12.36
CA ALA A 189 -0.82 -15.08 -12.88
C ALA A 189 0.14 -14.08 -13.56
N SER A 190 -0.41 -13.05 -14.21
CA SER A 190 0.36 -11.96 -14.82
C SER A 190 1.07 -11.12 -13.75
N ASP A 191 0.38 -10.78 -12.66
CA ASP A 191 0.96 -9.99 -11.56
C ASP A 191 2.07 -10.77 -10.85
N GLN A 192 1.84 -12.07 -10.60
CA GLN A 192 2.84 -12.96 -10.01
C GLN A 192 4.12 -13.00 -10.85
N GLN A 193 3.94 -13.17 -12.17
CA GLN A 193 5.08 -13.21 -13.08
C GLN A 193 5.79 -11.86 -13.15
N SER A 194 5.06 -10.75 -13.19
CA SER A 194 5.62 -9.40 -13.21
C SER A 194 6.37 -9.09 -11.92
N LEU A 195 5.88 -9.55 -10.77
CA LEU A 195 6.51 -9.38 -9.47
C LEU A 195 7.85 -10.14 -9.38
N LEU A 196 7.94 -11.32 -10.01
CA LEU A 196 9.14 -12.17 -10.01
C LEU A 196 10.15 -11.78 -11.09
N ALA A 197 9.75 -10.94 -12.06
CA ALA A 197 10.61 -10.52 -13.18
C ALA A 197 11.48 -9.29 -12.88
N GLN A 198 11.24 -8.64 -11.74
CA GLN A 198 11.94 -7.44 -11.29
C GLN A 198 13.03 -7.77 -10.28
#